data_59ad4255b9f505dfd16e258b3b39175f
#
_entry.id   59ad4255b9f505dfd16e258b3b39175f
#
_cell.length_a   1.000
_cell.length_b   1.000
_cell.length_c   1.000
_cell.angle_alpha   90.00
_cell.angle_beta   90.00
_cell.angle_gamma   90.00
#
_symmetry.space_group_name_H-M   'P 1'
#
loop_
_entity.id
_entity.type
_entity.pdbx_description
1 polymer ?
#
loop_
_entity_poly.entity_id
_entity_poly.type
_entity_poly.pdbx_seq_one_letter_code
_entity_poly.pdbx_strand_id
1 'polypeptide(L)'
;QLLEMFPNAKFIYLMRNPYTVFESTRSFFTNTIQPLKLEDFSNQEIQDNIVKTYRDLYFKYEKDKNLIPKGNLIEVKFEDFEKNALEMTKNIYESLSIPGFENARPAIEAYLDTKKGYKKNQYKYEEETVRIVENNWDFALKDWGYEL
;
A
#
# COMPACT_ATOMS: atom_id res chain seq x y z
N GLN A 1 13.43 9.94 -12.68
CA GLN A 1 12.45 10.50 -13.63
C GLN A 1 11.44 11.43 -12.92
N LEU A 2 10.60 10.97 -11.96
CA LEU A 2 9.62 11.86 -11.30
C LEU A 2 10.27 13.06 -10.62
N LEU A 3 11.37 12.86 -9.90
CA LEU A 3 12.10 13.95 -9.25
C LEU A 3 12.79 14.91 -10.25
N GLU A 4 13.17 14.42 -11.42
CA GLU A 4 13.72 15.26 -12.49
C GLU A 4 12.63 16.16 -13.08
N MET A 5 11.43 15.63 -13.25
CA MET A 5 10.27 16.37 -13.77
C MET A 5 9.65 17.29 -12.69
N PHE A 6 9.63 16.86 -11.45
CA PHE A 6 9.00 17.53 -10.31
C PHE A 6 9.94 17.53 -9.10
N PRO A 7 10.95 18.42 -9.06
CA PRO A 7 11.97 18.42 -8.00
C PRO A 7 11.41 18.64 -6.58
N ASN A 8 10.26 19.30 -6.48
CA ASN A 8 9.59 19.59 -5.21
C ASN A 8 8.45 18.63 -4.88
N ALA A 9 8.31 17.53 -5.63
CA ALA A 9 7.26 16.54 -5.38
C ALA A 9 7.31 16.02 -3.93
N LYS A 10 6.12 15.82 -3.37
CA LYS A 10 5.93 15.18 -2.08
C LYS A 10 5.47 13.74 -2.32
N PHE A 11 5.99 12.82 -1.53
CA PHE A 11 5.73 11.40 -1.67
C PHE A 11 5.10 10.86 -0.39
N ILE A 12 4.03 10.11 -0.55
CA ILE A 12 3.41 9.33 0.52
C ILE A 12 3.56 7.87 0.11
N TYR A 13 4.33 7.11 0.88
CA TYR A 13 4.45 5.68 0.68
C TYR A 13 3.51 4.96 1.65
N LEU A 14 2.45 4.36 1.11
CA LEU A 14 1.44 3.67 1.90
C LEU A 14 1.77 2.18 1.97
N MET A 15 2.17 1.73 3.14
CA MET A 15 2.43 0.31 3.45
C MET A 15 1.15 -0.36 3.91
N ARG A 16 1.00 -1.63 3.63
CA ARG A 16 -0.11 -2.45 4.11
C ARG A 16 0.38 -3.84 4.46
N ASN A 17 -0.31 -4.50 5.38
CA ASN A 17 -0.02 -5.87 5.79
C ASN A 17 0.20 -6.77 4.56
N PRO A 18 1.41 -7.39 4.41
CA PRO A 18 1.78 -8.18 3.23
C PRO A 18 0.83 -9.36 2.96
N TYR A 19 0.31 -10.01 3.98
CA TYR A 19 -0.67 -11.10 3.81
C TYR A 19 -1.95 -10.58 3.14
N THR A 20 -2.44 -9.43 3.61
CA THR A 20 -3.61 -8.77 3.01
C THR A 20 -3.33 -8.35 1.56
N VAL A 21 -2.14 -7.82 1.28
CA VAL A 21 -1.75 -7.42 -0.09
C VAL A 21 -1.74 -8.63 -1.01
N PHE A 22 -1.15 -9.74 -0.57
CA PHE A 22 -1.11 -10.97 -1.35
C PHE A 22 -2.52 -11.47 -1.70
N GLU A 23 -3.38 -11.63 -0.69
CA GLU A 23 -4.75 -12.12 -0.88
C GLU A 23 -5.60 -11.19 -1.74
N SER A 24 -5.50 -9.90 -1.50
CA SER A 24 -6.23 -8.90 -2.29
C SER A 24 -5.81 -8.91 -3.75
N THR A 25 -4.50 -9.02 -4.01
CA THR A 25 -3.96 -9.05 -5.37
C THR A 25 -4.32 -10.37 -6.06
N ARG A 26 -4.21 -11.50 -5.37
CA ARG A 26 -4.65 -12.81 -5.89
C ARG A 26 -6.13 -12.79 -6.28
N SER A 27 -6.98 -12.27 -5.39
CA SER A 27 -8.41 -12.12 -5.63
C SER A 27 -8.70 -11.20 -6.83
N PHE A 28 -7.97 -10.10 -6.98
CA PHE A 28 -8.10 -9.20 -8.11
C PHE A 28 -7.75 -9.90 -9.44
N PHE A 29 -6.62 -10.60 -9.50
CA PHE A 29 -6.23 -11.36 -10.70
C PHE A 29 -7.26 -12.43 -11.05
N THR A 30 -7.72 -13.20 -10.06
CA THR A 30 -8.65 -14.30 -10.28
C THR A 30 -10.04 -13.81 -10.69
N ASN A 31 -10.57 -12.79 -10.02
CA ASN A 31 -11.97 -12.40 -10.18
C ASN A 31 -12.18 -11.27 -11.20
N THR A 32 -11.14 -10.46 -11.47
CA THR A 32 -11.27 -9.30 -12.36
C THR A 32 -10.47 -9.46 -13.65
N ILE A 33 -9.21 -9.87 -13.56
CA ILE A 33 -8.34 -9.96 -14.74
C ILE A 33 -8.62 -11.25 -15.51
N GLN A 34 -8.77 -12.38 -14.82
CA GLN A 34 -8.96 -13.67 -15.47
C GLN A 34 -10.16 -13.73 -16.41
N PRO A 35 -11.33 -13.13 -16.13
CA PRO A 35 -12.44 -13.07 -17.09
C PRO A 35 -12.19 -12.20 -18.34
N LEU A 36 -11.21 -11.29 -18.28
CA LEU A 36 -10.90 -10.33 -19.35
C LEU A 36 -9.69 -10.74 -20.20
N LYS A 37 -9.00 -11.81 -19.83
CA LYS A 37 -7.76 -12.24 -20.49
C LYS A 37 -8.02 -12.88 -21.87
N LEU A 38 -7.02 -12.77 -22.72
CA LEU A 38 -6.99 -13.43 -24.03
C LEU A 38 -6.29 -14.80 -23.98
N GLU A 39 -5.50 -15.04 -22.93
CA GLU A 39 -4.74 -16.27 -22.70
C GLU A 39 -5.00 -16.80 -21.29
N ASP A 40 -4.90 -18.12 -21.11
CA ASP A 40 -5.07 -18.74 -19.80
C ASP A 40 -3.79 -18.63 -18.97
N PHE A 41 -3.92 -18.11 -17.75
CA PHE A 41 -2.87 -18.14 -16.73
C PHE A 41 -3.23 -19.18 -15.67
N SER A 42 -2.29 -20.02 -15.34
CA SER A 42 -2.41 -20.92 -14.20
C SER A 42 -2.37 -20.12 -12.87
N ASN A 43 -2.93 -20.72 -11.82
CA ASN A 43 -2.83 -20.11 -10.48
C ASN A 43 -1.39 -19.94 -10.03
N GLN A 44 -0.48 -20.83 -10.46
CA GLN A 44 0.95 -20.73 -10.13
C GLN A 44 1.59 -19.53 -10.82
N GLU A 45 1.31 -19.29 -12.09
CA GLU A 45 1.82 -18.11 -12.82
C GLU A 45 1.33 -16.79 -12.19
N ILE A 46 0.06 -16.75 -11.78
CA ILE A 46 -0.50 -15.59 -11.05
C ILE A 46 0.27 -15.37 -9.73
N GLN A 47 0.46 -16.42 -8.96
CA GLN A 47 1.19 -16.37 -7.69
C GLN A 47 2.63 -15.91 -7.88
N ASP A 48 3.36 -16.50 -8.82
CA ASP A 48 4.76 -16.15 -9.09
C ASP A 48 4.90 -14.69 -9.53
N ASN A 49 3.97 -14.23 -10.35
CA ASN A 49 3.93 -12.82 -10.77
C ASN A 49 3.65 -11.87 -9.59
N ILE A 50 2.72 -12.22 -8.71
CA ILE A 50 2.43 -11.43 -7.50
C ILE A 50 3.67 -11.34 -6.61
N VAL A 51 4.29 -12.49 -6.33
CA VAL A 51 5.50 -12.58 -5.49
C VAL A 51 6.62 -11.74 -6.07
N LYS A 52 6.90 -11.91 -7.36
CA LYS A 52 7.96 -11.18 -8.06
C LYS A 52 7.70 -9.68 -8.11
N THR A 53 6.50 -9.28 -8.48
CA THR A 53 6.15 -7.85 -8.63
C THR A 53 6.27 -7.10 -7.32
N TYR A 54 5.74 -7.65 -6.23
CA TYR A 54 5.85 -7.03 -4.91
C TYR A 54 7.31 -6.87 -4.48
N ARG A 55 8.12 -7.92 -4.65
CA ARG A 55 9.54 -7.91 -4.35
C ARG A 55 10.30 -6.85 -5.16
N ASP A 56 10.06 -6.79 -6.47
CA ASP A 56 10.71 -5.83 -7.36
C ASP A 56 10.34 -4.39 -6.98
N LEU A 57 9.06 -4.12 -6.65
CA LEU A 57 8.59 -2.82 -6.19
C LEU A 57 9.21 -2.43 -4.85
N TYR A 58 9.26 -3.35 -3.89
CA TYR A 58 9.85 -3.11 -2.58
C TYR A 58 11.33 -2.72 -2.69
N PHE A 59 12.15 -3.55 -3.34
CA PHE A 59 13.58 -3.27 -3.47
C PHE A 59 13.87 -2.04 -4.33
N LYS A 60 13.03 -1.78 -5.32
CA LYS A 60 13.11 -0.54 -6.10
C LYS A 60 12.84 0.68 -5.23
N TYR A 61 11.81 0.62 -4.39
CA TYR A 61 11.50 1.67 -3.43
C TYR A 61 12.64 1.88 -2.43
N GLU A 62 13.11 0.83 -1.76
CA GLU A 62 14.21 0.89 -0.80
C GLU A 62 15.48 1.51 -1.39
N LYS A 63 15.79 1.18 -2.64
CA LYS A 63 16.91 1.77 -3.37
C LYS A 63 16.72 3.26 -3.66
N ASP A 64 15.52 3.63 -4.07
CA ASP A 64 15.25 4.96 -4.61
C ASP A 64 14.78 5.97 -3.56
N LYS A 65 14.27 5.53 -2.40
CA LYS A 65 13.75 6.44 -1.36
C LYS A 65 14.80 7.45 -0.86
N ASN A 66 16.07 7.06 -0.86
CA ASN A 66 17.17 7.94 -0.46
C ASN A 66 17.48 9.07 -1.47
N LEU A 67 16.92 8.98 -2.69
CA LEU A 67 17.00 10.05 -3.69
C LEU A 67 15.99 11.17 -3.42
N ILE A 68 15.00 10.91 -2.58
CA ILE A 68 13.94 11.87 -2.24
C ILE A 68 14.51 12.87 -1.24
N PRO A 69 14.40 14.18 -1.49
CA PRO A 69 14.86 15.20 -0.56
C PRO A 69 14.23 15.03 0.82
N LYS A 70 15.02 15.28 1.87
CA LYS A 70 14.56 15.21 3.25
C LYS A 70 13.33 16.10 3.46
N GLY A 71 12.28 15.56 4.09
CA GLY A 71 11.01 16.24 4.32
C GLY A 71 10.03 16.18 3.11
N ASN A 72 10.38 15.41 2.06
CA ASN A 72 9.50 15.18 0.92
C ASN A 72 8.93 13.77 0.85
N LEU A 73 9.24 12.90 1.82
CA LEU A 73 8.70 11.54 1.91
C LEU A 73 8.13 11.30 3.30
N ILE A 74 6.97 10.69 3.36
CA ILE A 74 6.40 10.08 4.56
C ILE A 74 5.99 8.64 4.25
N GLU A 75 6.32 7.73 5.17
CA GLU A 75 5.89 6.34 5.15
C GLU A 75 4.72 6.18 6.13
N VAL A 76 3.62 5.59 5.68
CA VAL A 76 2.38 5.46 6.46
C VAL A 76 1.88 4.03 6.38
N LYS A 77 1.57 3.41 7.53
CA LYS A 77 0.85 2.14 7.56
C LYS A 77 -0.64 2.37 7.29
N PHE A 78 -1.19 1.62 6.35
CA PHE A 78 -2.62 1.69 6.03
C PHE A 78 -3.50 1.42 7.25
N GLU A 79 -3.11 0.49 8.08
CA GLU A 79 -3.84 0.08 9.28
C GLU A 79 -3.92 1.21 10.31
N ASP A 80 -2.89 2.04 10.42
CA ASP A 80 -2.89 3.21 11.31
C ASP A 80 -3.68 4.36 10.68
N PHE A 81 -3.54 4.56 9.37
CA PHE A 81 -4.36 5.51 8.63
C PHE A 81 -5.86 5.19 8.76
N GLU A 82 -6.24 3.92 8.62
CA GLU A 82 -7.63 3.48 8.71
C GLU A 82 -8.25 3.72 10.09
N LYS A 83 -7.47 3.53 11.16
CA LYS A 83 -7.96 3.75 12.54
C LYS A 83 -8.27 5.22 12.82
N ASN A 84 -7.51 6.13 12.25
CA ASN A 84 -7.64 7.56 12.50
C ASN A 84 -7.27 8.41 11.26
N ALA A 85 -8.09 8.29 10.22
CA ALA A 85 -7.78 8.88 8.91
C ALA A 85 -7.63 10.41 8.95
N LEU A 86 -8.40 11.11 9.77
CA LEU A 86 -8.32 12.58 9.87
C LEU A 86 -6.98 13.03 10.46
N GLU A 87 -6.59 12.47 11.61
CA GLU A 87 -5.32 12.79 12.27
C GLU A 87 -4.12 12.36 11.42
N MET A 88 -4.19 11.20 10.80
CA MET A 88 -3.14 10.76 9.89
C MET A 88 -3.00 11.67 8.66
N THR A 89 -4.12 12.15 8.11
CA THR A 89 -4.09 13.14 7.03
C THR A 89 -3.44 14.45 7.51
N LYS A 90 -3.79 14.93 8.71
CA LYS A 90 -3.14 16.09 9.33
C LYS A 90 -1.62 15.89 9.46
N ASN A 91 -1.20 14.75 10.01
CA ASN A 91 0.21 14.40 10.14
C ASN A 91 0.94 14.38 8.78
N ILE A 92 0.29 13.88 7.72
CA ILE A 92 0.85 13.92 6.36
C ILE A 92 1.07 15.37 5.90
N TYR A 93 0.08 16.26 6.10
CA TYR A 93 0.22 17.67 5.75
C TYR A 93 1.36 18.33 6.50
N GLU A 94 1.47 18.10 7.81
CA GLU A 94 2.52 18.65 8.67
C GLU A 94 3.90 18.11 8.30
N SER A 95 4.04 16.78 8.19
CA SER A 95 5.31 16.11 7.89
C SER A 95 5.89 16.50 6.53
N LEU A 96 5.02 16.70 5.54
CA LEU A 96 5.41 17.11 4.21
C LEU A 96 5.41 18.63 4.00
N SER A 97 5.12 19.41 5.07
CA SER A 97 4.98 20.87 5.00
C SER A 97 4.00 21.33 3.90
N ILE A 98 2.87 20.64 3.77
CA ILE A 98 1.80 21.00 2.86
C ILE A 98 0.90 22.03 3.56
N PRO A 99 0.71 23.24 3.02
CA PRO A 99 -0.13 24.25 3.65
C PRO A 99 -1.63 23.95 3.47
N GLY A 100 -2.45 24.54 4.33
CA GLY A 100 -3.90 24.61 4.12
C GLY A 100 -4.70 23.43 4.65
N PHE A 101 -4.18 22.61 5.57
CA PHE A 101 -4.94 21.53 6.19
C PHE A 101 -6.27 22.01 6.79
N GLU A 102 -6.28 23.10 7.57
CA GLU A 102 -7.49 23.57 8.21
C GLU A 102 -8.58 24.01 7.20
N ASN A 103 -8.17 24.48 6.02
CA ASN A 103 -9.10 24.78 4.94
C ASN A 103 -9.65 23.50 4.27
N ALA A 104 -8.86 22.45 4.18
CA ALA A 104 -9.25 21.16 3.60
C ALA A 104 -10.05 20.29 4.59
N ARG A 105 -9.85 20.48 5.89
CA ARG A 105 -10.41 19.66 6.95
C ARG A 105 -11.92 19.44 6.84
N PRO A 106 -12.79 20.46 6.64
CA PRO A 106 -14.23 20.23 6.54
C PRO A 106 -14.62 19.31 5.40
N ALA A 107 -13.92 19.42 4.24
CA ALA A 107 -14.17 18.56 3.10
C ALA A 107 -13.70 17.12 3.36
N ILE A 108 -12.57 16.95 4.05
CA ILE A 108 -12.05 15.64 4.45
C ILE A 108 -13.02 14.97 5.43
N GLU A 109 -13.49 15.67 6.46
CA GLU A 109 -14.45 15.18 7.43
C GLU A 109 -15.76 14.75 6.75
N ALA A 110 -16.29 15.58 5.86
CA ALA A 110 -17.49 15.26 5.09
C ALA A 110 -17.30 14.00 4.22
N TYR A 111 -16.14 13.85 3.58
CA TYR A 111 -15.82 12.65 2.81
C TYR A 111 -15.72 11.40 3.71
N LEU A 112 -15.05 11.49 4.84
CA LEU A 112 -14.92 10.37 5.79
C LEU A 112 -16.28 9.93 6.32
N ASP A 113 -17.21 10.87 6.53
CA ASP A 113 -18.58 10.56 6.94
C ASP A 113 -19.33 9.72 5.89
N THR A 114 -19.08 9.93 4.61
CA THR A 114 -19.66 9.10 3.55
C THR A 114 -19.14 7.66 3.56
N LYS A 115 -18.01 7.43 4.21
CA LYS A 115 -17.38 6.09 4.32
C LYS A 115 -17.75 5.34 5.59
N LYS A 116 -18.49 5.96 6.51
CA LYS A 116 -19.03 5.28 7.69
C LYS A 116 -19.91 4.12 7.27
N GLY A 117 -19.58 2.93 7.76
CA GLY A 117 -20.28 1.69 7.42
C GLY A 117 -19.78 0.93 6.17
N TYR A 118 -18.77 1.44 5.47
CA TYR A 118 -18.12 0.66 4.43
C TYR A 118 -17.45 -0.58 5.03
N LYS A 119 -17.87 -1.76 4.54
CA LYS A 119 -17.27 -3.04 4.93
C LYS A 119 -16.20 -3.42 3.92
N LYS A 120 -14.95 -3.40 4.36
CA LYS A 120 -13.82 -3.91 3.57
C LYS A 120 -13.85 -5.45 3.52
N ASN A 121 -13.22 -6.00 2.51
CA ASN A 121 -12.96 -7.44 2.47
C ASN A 121 -12.11 -7.86 3.68
N GLN A 122 -12.54 -8.92 4.35
CA GLN A 122 -11.77 -9.58 5.40
C GLN A 122 -11.22 -10.86 4.81
N TYR A 123 -9.91 -11.02 4.87
CA TYR A 123 -9.22 -12.22 4.40
C TYR A 123 -8.87 -13.10 5.59
N LYS A 124 -9.20 -14.39 5.48
CA LYS A 124 -8.59 -15.43 6.33
C LYS A 124 -7.34 -15.89 5.60
N TYR A 125 -6.22 -15.83 6.26
CA TYR A 125 -4.98 -16.30 5.69
C TYR A 125 -4.89 -17.82 5.87
N GLU A 126 -4.92 -18.53 4.74
CA GLU A 126 -4.68 -19.96 4.71
C GLU A 126 -3.20 -20.25 4.98
N GLU A 127 -2.87 -21.43 5.50
CA GLU A 127 -1.48 -21.82 5.79
C GLU A 127 -0.56 -21.69 4.57
N GLU A 128 -1.10 -21.93 3.38
CA GLU A 128 -0.37 -21.75 2.12
C GLU A 128 0.02 -20.28 1.91
N THR A 129 -0.92 -19.36 2.09
CA THR A 129 -0.67 -17.91 1.98
C THR A 129 0.39 -17.46 2.97
N VAL A 130 0.28 -17.92 4.22
CA VAL A 130 1.26 -17.61 5.26
C VAL A 130 2.65 -18.05 4.83
N ARG A 131 2.80 -19.31 4.40
CA ARG A 131 4.10 -19.84 3.92
C ARG A 131 4.65 -19.07 2.72
N ILE A 132 3.79 -18.72 1.75
CA ILE A 132 4.23 -17.96 0.57
C ILE A 132 4.77 -16.60 0.99
N VAL A 133 4.04 -15.86 1.80
CA VAL A 133 4.40 -14.52 2.24
C VAL A 133 5.67 -14.54 3.11
N GLU A 134 5.75 -15.44 4.10
CA GLU A 134 6.91 -15.57 4.97
C GLU A 134 8.19 -15.97 4.20
N ASN A 135 8.07 -16.90 3.25
CA ASN A 135 9.22 -17.36 2.47
C ASN A 135 9.72 -16.34 1.44
N ASN A 136 8.85 -15.45 0.96
CA ASN A 136 9.17 -14.57 -0.16
C ASN A 136 9.22 -13.08 0.21
N TRP A 137 8.52 -12.65 1.28
CA TRP A 137 8.38 -11.25 1.69
C TRP A 137 8.74 -11.02 3.17
N ASP A 138 9.53 -11.90 3.77
CA ASP A 138 9.99 -11.79 5.16
C ASP A 138 10.70 -10.46 5.43
N PHE A 139 11.37 -9.90 4.43
CA PHE A 139 11.99 -8.57 4.49
C PHE A 139 10.95 -7.48 4.79
N ALA A 140 9.78 -7.49 4.13
CA ALA A 140 8.74 -6.49 4.36
C ALA A 140 8.04 -6.69 5.71
N LEU A 141 7.86 -7.96 6.14
CA LEU A 141 7.31 -8.26 7.46
C LEU A 141 8.21 -7.71 8.56
N LYS A 142 9.52 -7.94 8.47
CA LYS A 142 10.52 -7.49 9.44
C LYS A 142 10.67 -5.98 9.46
N ASP A 143 10.87 -5.37 8.29
CA ASP A 143 11.14 -3.93 8.19
C ASP A 143 9.95 -3.08 8.61
N TRP A 144 8.75 -3.54 8.33
CA TRP A 144 7.53 -2.80 8.69
C TRP A 144 6.83 -3.32 9.95
N GLY A 145 7.39 -4.35 10.61
CA GLY A 145 6.87 -4.89 11.86
C GLY A 145 5.45 -5.41 11.73
N TYR A 146 5.20 -6.23 10.70
CA TYR A 146 3.95 -6.98 10.56
C TYR A 146 4.12 -8.40 11.08
N GLU A 147 3.20 -8.80 11.91
CA GLU A 147 3.06 -10.17 12.44
C GLU A 147 1.67 -10.72 12.06
N LEU A 148 1.50 -12.05 12.15
CA LEU A 148 0.22 -12.73 11.96
C LEU A 148 -0.77 -12.41 13.07
#